data_cd29a5fe758614dbde5d7d41f87c7595
#
_entry.id   cd29a5fe758614dbde5d7d41f87c7595
#
_cell.length_a   1.000
_cell.length_b   1.000
_cell.length_c   1.000
_cell.angle_alpha   90.00
_cell.angle_beta   90.00
_cell.angle_gamma   90.00
#
_symmetry.space_group_name_H-M   'P 1'
#
loop_
_entity.id
_entity.type
_entity.pdbx_description
1 polymer ?
#
loop_
_entity_poly.entity_id
_entity_poly.type
_entity_poly.pdbx_seq_one_letter_code
_entity_poly.pdbx_strand_id
1 'polypeptide(L)'
;RVLQSEVDVAWIQQRLKQLSKLGLPNACGPQRFGILRNNHKLGLALVMEDWDQLIEQLLMGEDVHHKYAKEGDYQRAFDAWSFGQPSERNVLELLAKGKSPRQACMRISKSMRKLWVNALQSKLFNAGLAIRIKKGTWDKLLLGDLAWNHKGGGRTFLVSEVDIDSEDLQLRVASVDVSPSGPMWSAKMRRPTGDVLQHEIEVLESFELDELFIKKMRLHVEGTRRPLRVPVMNSAITDGIDDHGQFVEVQFELPAGSYATVVIEKLLNVCL
;
A
#
# COMPACT_ATOMS: atom_id res chain seq x y z
N ARG A 1 12.37 0.76 18.92
CA ARG A 1 13.07 -0.09 19.89
C ARG A 1 12.47 -1.48 19.89
N VAL A 2 13.33 -2.50 19.94
CA VAL A 2 12.92 -3.91 20.03
C VAL A 2 13.53 -4.48 21.32
N LEU A 3 12.71 -5.10 22.16
CA LEU A 3 13.18 -5.74 23.40
C LEU A 3 14.01 -6.99 23.06
N GLN A 4 15.14 -7.13 23.73
CA GLN A 4 16.25 -8.01 23.31
C GLN A 4 16.09 -9.49 23.73
N SER A 5 14.97 -9.96 24.24
CA SER A 5 14.91 -11.33 24.77
C SER A 5 15.19 -12.45 23.74
N GLU A 6 15.18 -12.15 22.42
CA GLU A 6 15.35 -13.15 21.36
C GLU A 6 16.00 -12.63 20.06
N VAL A 7 16.63 -11.42 20.06
CA VAL A 7 17.09 -10.81 18.82
C VAL A 7 18.63 -10.78 18.75
N ASP A 8 19.19 -11.46 17.76
CA ASP A 8 20.62 -11.39 17.44
C ASP A 8 20.99 -10.03 16.82
N VAL A 9 21.69 -9.19 17.57
CA VAL A 9 22.13 -7.85 17.13
C VAL A 9 22.99 -7.92 15.88
N ALA A 10 23.90 -8.91 15.78
CA ALA A 10 24.76 -9.08 14.62
C ALA A 10 23.96 -9.40 13.36
N TRP A 11 22.89 -10.17 13.49
CA TRP A 11 21.97 -10.47 12.40
C TRP A 11 21.21 -9.21 11.95
N ILE A 12 20.68 -8.38 12.89
CA ILE A 12 20.04 -7.11 12.52
C ILE A 12 21.02 -6.17 11.81
N GLN A 13 22.27 -6.07 12.31
CA GLN A 13 23.30 -5.24 11.68
C GLN A 13 23.58 -5.69 10.24
N GLN A 14 23.73 -6.97 10.02
CA GLN A 14 23.94 -7.52 8.68
C GLN A 14 22.76 -7.22 7.76
N ARG A 15 21.53 -7.40 8.25
CA ARG A 15 20.30 -7.11 7.50
C ARG A 15 20.17 -5.63 7.17
N LEU A 16 20.40 -4.75 8.14
CA LEU A 16 20.34 -3.31 7.92
C LEU A 16 21.38 -2.85 6.88
N LYS A 17 22.59 -3.38 6.95
CA LYS A 17 23.63 -3.15 5.94
C LYS A 17 23.22 -3.62 4.54
N GLN A 18 22.54 -4.76 4.44
CA GLN A 18 21.98 -5.24 3.17
C GLN A 18 20.90 -4.30 2.64
N LEU A 19 19.95 -3.87 3.49
CA LEU A 19 18.90 -2.91 3.12
C LEU A 19 19.46 -1.56 2.70
N SER A 20 20.50 -1.06 3.38
CA SER A 20 21.18 0.20 3.00
C SER A 20 21.88 0.09 1.65
N LYS A 21 22.41 -1.09 1.29
CA LYS A 21 23.06 -1.34 -0.01
C LYS A 21 22.06 -1.59 -1.14
N LEU A 22 21.08 -2.45 -0.91
CA LEU A 22 20.15 -2.89 -1.95
C LEU A 22 18.91 -1.99 -2.07
N GLY A 23 18.64 -1.16 -1.08
CA GLY A 23 17.37 -0.47 -0.90
C GLY A 23 16.32 -1.37 -0.25
N LEU A 24 15.20 -0.76 0.12
CA LEU A 24 14.04 -1.41 0.72
C LEU A 24 12.96 -1.65 -0.34
N PRO A 25 12.37 -2.86 -0.47
CA PRO A 25 11.14 -3.05 -1.22
C PRO A 25 10.04 -2.09 -0.70
N ASN A 26 9.55 -1.21 -1.56
CA ASN A 26 8.69 -0.07 -1.15
C ASN A 26 7.21 -0.47 -0.99
N ALA A 27 6.95 -1.58 -0.29
CA ALA A 27 5.60 -2.01 0.00
C ALA A 27 4.82 -0.98 0.82
N CYS A 28 3.52 -0.91 0.61
CA CYS A 28 2.62 -0.15 1.47
C CYS A 28 2.34 -0.98 2.73
N GLY A 29 2.66 -0.42 3.90
CA GLY A 29 2.54 -1.10 5.19
C GLY A 29 1.08 -1.32 5.64
N PRO A 30 0.88 -2.16 6.69
CA PRO A 30 -0.44 -2.56 7.19
C PRO A 30 -1.36 -1.39 7.54
N GLN A 31 -0.81 -0.31 8.10
CA GLN A 31 -1.56 0.88 8.47
C GLN A 31 -2.30 1.55 7.30
N ARG A 32 -1.89 1.31 6.04
CA ARG A 32 -2.60 1.76 4.84
C ARG A 32 -3.98 1.11 4.72
N PHE A 33 -4.11 -0.09 5.23
CA PHE A 33 -5.31 -0.92 5.05
C PHE A 33 -6.33 -0.80 6.18
N GLY A 34 -6.06 0.02 7.21
CA GLY A 34 -6.91 0.23 8.36
C GLY A 34 -6.82 -0.87 9.42
N ILE A 35 -7.53 -0.68 10.54
CA ILE A 35 -7.50 -1.61 11.68
C ILE A 35 -7.99 -3.01 11.26
N LEU A 36 -9.09 -3.08 10.54
CA LEU A 36 -9.66 -4.33 10.01
C LEU A 36 -8.97 -4.82 8.73
N ARG A 37 -7.94 -4.10 8.27
CA ARG A 37 -7.18 -4.38 7.04
C ARG A 37 -8.05 -4.51 5.78
N ASN A 38 -9.24 -3.89 5.77
CA ASN A 38 -10.23 -4.00 4.70
C ASN A 38 -10.44 -2.71 3.87
N ASN A 39 -9.70 -1.62 4.12
CA ASN A 39 -9.84 -0.36 3.37
C ASN A 39 -9.77 -0.56 1.85
N HIS A 40 -8.96 -1.51 1.36
CA HIS A 40 -8.89 -1.82 -0.06
C HIS A 40 -10.17 -2.47 -0.61
N LYS A 41 -10.89 -3.25 0.21
CA LYS A 41 -12.19 -3.84 -0.16
C LYS A 41 -13.27 -2.74 -0.22
N LEU A 42 -13.27 -1.82 0.74
CA LEU A 42 -14.12 -0.62 0.73
C LEU A 42 -13.85 0.23 -0.53
N GLY A 43 -12.58 0.38 -0.88
CA GLY A 43 -12.16 1.08 -2.10
C GLY A 43 -12.65 0.40 -3.37
N LEU A 44 -12.58 -0.93 -3.44
CA LEU A 44 -13.06 -1.71 -4.58
C LEU A 44 -14.58 -1.59 -4.73
N ALA A 45 -15.33 -1.84 -3.65
CA ALA A 45 -16.79 -1.73 -3.66
C ALA A 45 -17.25 -0.31 -4.09
N LEU A 46 -16.56 0.73 -3.61
CA LEU A 46 -16.84 2.12 -3.98
C LEU A 46 -16.60 2.38 -5.48
N VAL A 47 -15.48 1.92 -6.05
CA VAL A 47 -15.13 2.11 -7.47
C VAL A 47 -16.08 1.31 -8.38
N MET A 48 -16.45 0.13 -7.95
CA MET A 48 -17.39 -0.73 -8.69
C MET A 48 -18.86 -0.29 -8.54
N GLU A 49 -19.13 0.65 -7.61
CA GLU A 49 -20.49 1.08 -7.23
C GLU A 49 -21.33 -0.05 -6.63
N ASP A 50 -20.66 -1.02 -6.00
CA ASP A 50 -21.30 -2.09 -5.23
C ASP A 50 -21.59 -1.60 -3.81
N TRP A 51 -22.75 -0.95 -3.67
CA TRP A 51 -23.13 -0.27 -2.42
C TRP A 51 -23.45 -1.24 -1.29
N ASP A 52 -23.98 -2.43 -1.61
CA ASP A 52 -24.28 -3.44 -0.62
C ASP A 52 -23.01 -4.05 -0.06
N GLN A 53 -22.04 -4.38 -0.91
CA GLN A 53 -20.71 -4.83 -0.49
C GLN A 53 -19.97 -3.71 0.30
N LEU A 54 -20.14 -2.45 -0.10
CA LEU A 54 -19.55 -1.32 0.64
C LEU A 54 -20.08 -1.25 2.07
N ILE A 55 -21.40 -1.39 2.26
CA ILE A 55 -22.05 -1.41 3.59
C ILE A 55 -21.58 -2.62 4.38
N GLU A 56 -21.58 -3.80 3.79
CA GLU A 56 -21.12 -5.02 4.46
C GLU A 56 -19.69 -4.86 5.00
N GLN A 57 -18.76 -4.37 4.16
CA GLN A 57 -17.37 -4.16 4.56
C GLN A 57 -17.21 -3.02 5.57
N LEU A 58 -18.04 -1.97 5.50
CA LEU A 58 -18.01 -0.82 6.40
C LEU A 58 -18.50 -1.18 7.80
N LEU A 59 -19.57 -1.98 7.87
CA LEU A 59 -20.23 -2.38 9.11
C LEU A 59 -19.78 -3.76 9.61
N MET A 60 -18.64 -4.25 9.10
CA MET A 60 -18.07 -5.54 9.50
C MET A 60 -17.49 -5.48 10.92
N GLY A 61 -17.79 -6.50 11.73
CA GLY A 61 -17.28 -6.66 13.10
C GLY A 61 -18.00 -7.76 13.85
N GLU A 62 -17.67 -7.92 15.13
CA GLU A 62 -18.20 -9.00 15.98
C GLU A 62 -19.15 -8.53 17.09
N ASP A 63 -19.17 -7.22 17.37
CA ASP A 63 -20.03 -6.65 18.41
C ASP A 63 -21.51 -6.75 18.05
N VAL A 64 -22.38 -6.55 19.05
CA VAL A 64 -23.84 -6.68 18.90
C VAL A 64 -24.42 -5.78 17.82
N HIS A 65 -23.92 -4.56 17.69
CA HIS A 65 -24.37 -3.62 16.66
C HIS A 65 -24.01 -4.09 15.22
N HIS A 66 -22.86 -4.77 15.04
CA HIS A 66 -22.50 -5.37 13.76
C HIS A 66 -23.44 -6.53 13.39
N LYS A 67 -23.87 -7.32 14.38
CA LYS A 67 -24.85 -8.42 14.16
C LYS A 67 -26.19 -7.87 13.69
N TYR A 68 -26.72 -6.83 14.35
CA TYR A 68 -27.95 -6.18 13.91
C TYR A 68 -27.83 -5.58 12.50
N ALA A 69 -26.69 -4.95 12.18
CA ALA A 69 -26.46 -4.41 10.83
C ALA A 69 -26.47 -5.53 9.76
N LYS A 70 -25.84 -6.68 10.06
CA LYS A 70 -25.83 -7.85 9.17
C LYS A 70 -27.22 -8.48 8.98
N GLU A 71 -28.08 -8.40 9.99
CA GLU A 71 -29.48 -8.85 9.92
C GLU A 71 -30.38 -7.85 9.19
N GLY A 72 -29.86 -6.67 8.82
CA GLY A 72 -30.62 -5.58 8.20
C GLY A 72 -31.44 -4.73 9.18
N ASP A 73 -31.32 -4.96 10.47
CA ASP A 73 -31.94 -4.14 11.51
C ASP A 73 -31.10 -2.90 11.82
N TYR A 74 -31.09 -1.98 10.86
CA TYR A 74 -30.25 -0.79 10.93
C TYR A 74 -30.64 0.15 12.08
N GLN A 75 -31.91 0.13 12.53
CA GLN A 75 -32.31 0.95 13.67
C GLN A 75 -31.67 0.42 14.96
N ARG A 76 -31.76 -0.89 15.24
CA ARG A 76 -31.11 -1.47 16.41
C ARG A 76 -29.59 -1.35 16.34
N ALA A 77 -29.00 -1.52 15.14
CA ALA A 77 -27.58 -1.32 14.95
C ALA A 77 -27.16 0.12 15.31
N PHE A 78 -27.90 1.12 14.85
CA PHE A 78 -27.66 2.53 15.15
C PHE A 78 -27.79 2.85 16.65
N ASP A 79 -28.82 2.34 17.31
CA ASP A 79 -29.08 2.57 18.74
C ASP A 79 -28.00 1.91 19.62
N ALA A 80 -27.49 0.76 19.19
CA ALA A 80 -26.43 0.02 19.89
C ALA A 80 -25.01 0.50 19.54
N TRP A 81 -24.84 1.36 18.52
CA TRP A 81 -23.52 1.83 18.09
C TRP A 81 -22.95 2.84 19.09
N SER A 82 -21.84 2.51 19.72
CA SER A 82 -21.16 3.40 20.66
C SER A 82 -20.58 4.63 19.97
N PHE A 83 -20.23 5.66 20.77
CA PHE A 83 -19.53 6.85 20.28
C PHE A 83 -18.18 6.47 19.68
N GLY A 84 -17.91 6.95 18.45
CA GLY A 84 -16.76 6.62 17.62
C GLY A 84 -17.20 6.29 16.20
N GLN A 85 -16.26 6.22 15.26
CA GLN A 85 -16.52 5.83 13.88
C GLN A 85 -17.69 6.59 13.22
N PRO A 86 -17.56 7.93 13.04
CA PRO A 86 -18.68 8.78 12.61
C PRO A 86 -19.22 8.43 11.23
N SER A 87 -18.41 7.83 10.36
CA SER A 87 -18.85 7.43 9.01
C SER A 87 -19.84 6.29 9.05
N GLU A 88 -19.56 5.28 9.86
CA GLU A 88 -20.36 4.07 10.06
C GLU A 88 -21.70 4.44 10.70
N ARG A 89 -21.66 5.23 11.76
CA ARG A 89 -22.85 5.71 12.45
C ARG A 89 -23.77 6.53 11.54
N ASN A 90 -23.21 7.45 10.73
CA ASN A 90 -23.99 8.24 9.78
C ASN A 90 -24.65 7.39 8.69
N VAL A 91 -23.95 6.35 8.22
CA VAL A 91 -24.51 5.40 7.24
C VAL A 91 -25.68 4.63 7.86
N LEU A 92 -25.51 4.10 9.07
CA LEU A 92 -26.58 3.39 9.79
C LEU A 92 -27.81 4.28 10.02
N GLU A 93 -27.62 5.53 10.44
CA GLU A 93 -28.74 6.48 10.64
C GLU A 93 -29.54 6.68 9.34
N LEU A 94 -28.85 6.80 8.21
CA LEU A 94 -29.52 7.02 6.93
C LEU A 94 -30.26 5.76 6.45
N LEU A 95 -29.66 4.57 6.65
CA LEU A 95 -30.31 3.30 6.32
C LEU A 95 -31.53 3.05 7.20
N ALA A 96 -31.45 3.33 8.51
CA ALA A 96 -32.59 3.27 9.43
C ALA A 96 -33.76 4.19 9.02
N LYS A 97 -33.41 5.36 8.42
CA LYS A 97 -34.40 6.30 7.83
C LYS A 97 -34.91 5.87 6.44
N GLY A 98 -34.61 4.66 5.96
CA GLY A 98 -35.06 4.13 4.68
C GLY A 98 -34.37 4.75 3.45
N LYS A 99 -33.19 5.36 3.60
CA LYS A 99 -32.40 5.80 2.46
C LYS A 99 -31.75 4.60 1.76
N SER A 100 -31.59 4.71 0.44
CA SER A 100 -30.91 3.66 -0.30
C SER A 100 -29.42 3.53 0.10
N PRO A 101 -28.80 2.34 -0.06
CA PRO A 101 -27.38 2.11 0.16
C PRO A 101 -26.49 3.17 -0.47
N ARG A 102 -26.74 3.51 -1.73
CA ARG A 102 -26.02 4.56 -2.46
C ARG A 102 -26.15 5.93 -1.78
N GLN A 103 -27.37 6.32 -1.37
CA GLN A 103 -27.60 7.61 -0.72
C GLN A 103 -26.87 7.70 0.62
N ALA A 104 -26.85 6.62 1.40
CA ALA A 104 -26.15 6.55 2.67
C ALA A 104 -24.63 6.63 2.48
N CYS A 105 -24.05 5.80 1.61
CA CYS A 105 -22.61 5.74 1.37
C CYS A 105 -22.05 7.04 0.75
N MET A 106 -22.83 7.73 -0.09
CA MET A 106 -22.38 8.99 -0.70
C MET A 106 -22.27 10.15 0.30
N ARG A 107 -22.81 10.02 1.52
CA ARG A 107 -22.61 10.97 2.62
C ARG A 107 -21.28 10.84 3.34
N ILE A 108 -20.58 9.73 3.15
CA ILE A 108 -19.21 9.55 3.66
C ILE A 108 -18.31 10.63 3.04
N SER A 109 -17.45 11.22 3.85
CA SER A 109 -16.58 12.32 3.41
C SER A 109 -15.72 11.94 2.20
N LYS A 110 -15.45 12.90 1.32
CA LYS A 110 -14.59 12.69 0.15
C LYS A 110 -13.18 12.22 0.54
N SER A 111 -12.65 12.72 1.67
CA SER A 111 -11.34 12.32 2.19
C SER A 111 -11.30 10.84 2.58
N MET A 112 -12.33 10.34 3.27
CA MET A 112 -12.42 8.93 3.64
C MET A 112 -12.55 8.03 2.40
N ARG A 113 -13.44 8.39 1.47
CA ARG A 113 -13.58 7.65 0.19
C ARG A 113 -12.28 7.60 -0.60
N LYS A 114 -11.54 8.73 -0.66
CA LYS A 114 -10.22 8.79 -1.30
C LYS A 114 -9.19 7.91 -0.58
N LEU A 115 -9.22 7.86 0.76
CA LEU A 115 -8.35 6.99 1.55
C LEU A 115 -8.55 5.51 1.18
N TRP A 116 -9.79 5.06 1.05
CA TRP A 116 -10.11 3.68 0.67
C TRP A 116 -9.65 3.34 -0.75
N VAL A 117 -9.88 4.24 -1.71
CA VAL A 117 -9.43 4.02 -3.09
C VAL A 117 -7.89 4.04 -3.18
N ASN A 118 -7.22 4.90 -2.40
CA ASN A 118 -5.75 4.86 -2.30
C ASN A 118 -5.25 3.55 -1.66
N ALA A 119 -6.02 2.95 -0.72
CA ALA A 119 -5.68 1.63 -0.17
C ALA A 119 -5.82 0.53 -1.23
N LEU A 120 -6.82 0.61 -2.11
CA LEU A 120 -6.96 -0.31 -3.26
C LEU A 120 -5.76 -0.18 -4.21
N GLN A 121 -5.36 1.04 -4.60
CA GLN A 121 -4.15 1.25 -5.40
C GLN A 121 -2.93 0.61 -4.73
N SER A 122 -2.80 0.78 -3.41
CA SER A 122 -1.70 0.22 -2.63
C SER A 122 -1.72 -1.31 -2.60
N LYS A 123 -2.89 -1.93 -2.57
CA LYS A 123 -3.03 -3.40 -2.62
C LYS A 123 -2.58 -3.96 -3.96
N LEU A 124 -3.00 -3.34 -5.07
CA LEU A 124 -2.59 -3.72 -6.42
C LEU A 124 -1.08 -3.50 -6.62
N PHE A 125 -0.54 -2.37 -6.16
CA PHE A 125 0.90 -2.10 -6.18
C PHE A 125 1.70 -3.17 -5.42
N ASN A 126 1.28 -3.51 -4.20
CA ASN A 126 1.94 -4.54 -3.39
C ASN A 126 1.92 -5.91 -4.07
N ALA A 127 0.84 -6.25 -4.79
CA ALA A 127 0.76 -7.49 -5.56
C ALA A 127 1.79 -7.51 -6.71
N GLY A 128 1.90 -6.43 -7.47
CA GLY A 128 2.91 -6.29 -8.52
C GLY A 128 4.33 -6.34 -7.98
N LEU A 129 4.60 -5.65 -6.86
CA LEU A 129 5.89 -5.71 -6.18
C LEU A 129 6.23 -7.14 -5.72
N ALA A 130 5.27 -7.87 -5.17
CA ALA A 130 5.47 -9.26 -4.73
C ALA A 130 5.85 -10.18 -5.90
N ILE A 131 5.25 -10.00 -7.07
CA ILE A 131 5.60 -10.75 -8.29
C ILE A 131 7.05 -10.41 -8.72
N ARG A 132 7.43 -9.13 -8.73
CA ARG A 132 8.79 -8.69 -9.07
C ARG A 132 9.82 -9.24 -8.06
N ILE A 133 9.49 -9.30 -6.77
CA ILE A 133 10.34 -9.92 -5.74
C ILE A 133 10.50 -11.42 -6.01
N LYS A 134 9.40 -12.14 -6.26
CA LYS A 134 9.42 -13.57 -6.56
C LYS A 134 10.26 -13.90 -7.80
N LYS A 135 10.21 -13.03 -8.83
CA LYS A 135 11.00 -13.15 -10.07
C LYS A 135 12.45 -12.63 -9.91
N GLY A 136 12.86 -12.07 -8.75
CA GLY A 136 14.18 -11.49 -8.53
C GLY A 136 14.48 -10.26 -9.41
N THR A 137 13.45 -9.47 -9.75
CA THR A 137 13.55 -8.32 -10.66
C THR A 137 13.08 -6.99 -10.05
N TRP A 138 12.78 -6.98 -8.76
CA TRP A 138 12.26 -5.80 -8.05
C TRP A 138 13.30 -4.67 -7.91
N ASP A 139 14.57 -5.01 -7.98
CA ASP A 139 15.75 -4.14 -7.86
C ASP A 139 16.49 -3.92 -9.18
N LYS A 140 15.96 -4.46 -10.29
CA LYS A 140 16.55 -4.39 -11.63
C LYS A 140 15.60 -3.70 -12.60
N LEU A 141 16.16 -2.92 -13.53
CA LEU A 141 15.41 -2.42 -14.67
C LEU A 141 15.26 -3.51 -15.73
N LEU A 142 14.09 -3.60 -16.29
CA LEU A 142 13.77 -4.42 -17.47
C LEU A 142 13.51 -3.50 -18.65
N LEU A 143 13.72 -4.01 -19.86
CA LEU A 143 13.33 -3.32 -21.08
C LEU A 143 11.84 -2.97 -21.03
N GLY A 144 11.51 -1.72 -21.31
CA GLY A 144 10.14 -1.22 -21.23
C GLY A 144 9.67 -0.78 -19.85
N ASP A 145 10.48 -0.93 -18.78
CA ASP A 145 10.15 -0.37 -17.46
C ASP A 145 9.99 1.16 -17.52
N LEU A 146 9.20 1.70 -16.61
CA LEU A 146 9.25 3.11 -16.25
C LEU A 146 10.17 3.27 -15.03
N ALA A 147 11.41 3.67 -15.30
CA ALA A 147 12.40 3.91 -14.26
C ALA A 147 12.09 5.18 -13.47
N TRP A 148 12.20 5.11 -12.16
CA TRP A 148 11.99 6.22 -11.22
C TRP A 148 13.35 6.82 -10.84
N ASN A 149 13.52 8.13 -11.06
CA ASN A 149 14.73 8.86 -10.68
C ASN A 149 14.53 9.52 -9.31
N HIS A 150 15.13 8.97 -8.26
CA HIS A 150 15.02 9.46 -6.88
C HIS A 150 15.60 10.88 -6.72
N LYS A 151 16.75 11.16 -7.32
CA LYS A 151 17.40 12.48 -7.29
C LYS A 151 16.73 13.50 -8.21
N GLY A 152 15.97 13.03 -9.19
CA GLY A 152 15.25 13.87 -10.15
C GLY A 152 13.83 14.24 -9.72
N GLY A 153 13.51 14.23 -8.42
CA GLY A 153 12.19 14.58 -7.91
C GLY A 153 11.08 13.59 -8.29
N GLY A 154 11.43 12.31 -8.51
CA GLY A 154 10.44 11.27 -8.83
C GLY A 154 9.98 11.28 -10.29
N ARG A 155 10.73 11.91 -11.21
CA ARG A 155 10.46 11.83 -12.63
C ARG A 155 10.71 10.42 -13.14
N THR A 156 9.85 9.96 -14.05
CA THR A 156 9.99 8.64 -14.68
C THR A 156 10.40 8.77 -16.13
N PHE A 157 11.22 7.83 -16.62
CA PHE A 157 11.56 7.66 -18.03
C PHE A 157 11.36 6.21 -18.45
N LEU A 158 11.10 6.00 -19.75
CA LEU A 158 10.96 4.67 -20.33
C LEU A 158 12.36 4.10 -20.59
N VAL A 159 12.57 2.86 -20.16
CA VAL A 159 13.83 2.14 -20.35
C VAL A 159 13.86 1.52 -21.74
N SER A 160 14.81 1.95 -22.56
CA SER A 160 15.09 1.45 -23.92
C SER A 160 16.22 0.40 -23.92
N GLU A 161 16.49 -0.20 -25.08
CA GLU A 161 17.61 -1.13 -25.26
C GLU A 161 18.96 -0.47 -24.94
N VAL A 162 19.15 0.78 -25.39
CA VAL A 162 20.37 1.54 -25.09
C VAL A 162 20.55 1.79 -23.60
N ASP A 163 19.45 1.99 -22.88
CA ASP A 163 19.48 2.21 -21.43
C ASP A 163 19.91 0.95 -20.67
N ILE A 164 19.46 -0.24 -21.11
CA ILE A 164 19.81 -1.51 -20.46
C ILE A 164 21.32 -1.76 -20.49
N ASP A 165 21.98 -1.41 -21.58
CA ASP A 165 23.43 -1.61 -21.76
C ASP A 165 24.28 -0.44 -21.21
N SER A 166 23.63 0.62 -20.69
CA SER A 166 24.32 1.79 -20.15
C SER A 166 24.97 1.51 -18.80
N GLU A 167 26.31 1.58 -18.75
CA GLU A 167 27.07 1.44 -17.48
C GLU A 167 26.68 2.51 -16.46
N ASP A 168 26.47 3.77 -16.89
CA ASP A 168 26.02 4.86 -16.03
C ASP A 168 24.69 4.52 -15.38
N LEU A 169 23.72 4.04 -16.17
CA LEU A 169 22.42 3.68 -15.63
C LEU A 169 22.52 2.49 -14.67
N GLN A 170 23.33 1.49 -14.96
CA GLN A 170 23.56 0.35 -14.07
C GLN A 170 24.18 0.80 -12.72
N LEU A 171 25.14 1.72 -12.73
CA LEU A 171 25.72 2.31 -11.52
C LEU A 171 24.66 3.07 -10.71
N ARG A 172 23.81 3.84 -11.37
CA ARG A 172 22.71 4.57 -10.70
C ARG A 172 21.63 3.63 -10.15
N VAL A 173 21.39 2.50 -10.79
CA VAL A 173 20.54 1.44 -10.25
C VAL A 173 21.21 0.79 -9.04
N ALA A 174 22.49 0.48 -9.09
CA ALA A 174 23.23 -0.11 -7.98
C ALA A 174 23.26 0.80 -6.74
N SER A 175 23.36 2.12 -6.93
CA SER A 175 23.32 3.12 -5.83
C SER A 175 21.92 3.51 -5.36
N VAL A 176 20.86 2.91 -5.88
CA VAL A 176 19.45 3.24 -5.62
C VAL A 176 19.07 4.69 -6.02
N ASP A 177 19.84 5.33 -6.88
CA ASP A 177 19.48 6.63 -7.47
C ASP A 177 18.37 6.49 -8.50
N VAL A 178 18.30 5.32 -9.14
CA VAL A 178 17.25 4.92 -10.07
C VAL A 178 16.68 3.56 -9.64
N SER A 179 15.39 3.40 -9.78
CA SER A 179 14.69 2.16 -9.44
C SER A 179 13.56 1.88 -10.44
N PRO A 180 13.18 0.62 -10.68
CA PRO A 180 11.95 0.34 -11.39
C PRO A 180 10.75 0.90 -10.61
N SER A 181 9.65 1.17 -11.31
CA SER A 181 8.42 1.66 -10.69
C SER A 181 7.23 0.79 -11.04
N GLY A 182 6.27 0.74 -10.12
CA GLY A 182 4.99 0.07 -10.32
C GLY A 182 3.82 1.06 -10.39
N PRO A 183 2.64 0.58 -10.84
CA PRO A 183 1.47 1.40 -11.06
C PRO A 183 0.72 1.72 -9.74
N MET A 184 0.35 2.99 -9.58
CA MET A 184 -0.75 3.41 -8.73
C MET A 184 -1.92 3.70 -9.67
N TRP A 185 -2.73 2.69 -9.93
CA TRP A 185 -3.66 2.62 -11.05
C TRP A 185 -4.69 3.76 -11.09
N SER A 186 -4.80 4.41 -12.24
CA SER A 186 -5.92 5.24 -12.72
C SER A 186 -5.69 5.62 -14.18
N ALA A 187 -6.70 6.19 -14.87
CA ALA A 187 -6.70 6.39 -16.32
C ALA A 187 -5.59 7.29 -16.89
N LYS A 188 -5.06 8.24 -16.12
CA LYS A 188 -4.02 9.18 -16.60
C LYS A 188 -2.58 8.75 -16.26
N MET A 189 -2.39 7.56 -15.76
CA MET A 189 -1.07 7.06 -15.37
C MET A 189 -0.22 6.75 -16.61
N ARG A 190 1.10 7.05 -16.56
CA ARG A 190 2.06 6.56 -17.56
C ARG A 190 2.15 5.03 -17.46
N ARG A 191 2.18 4.37 -18.62
CA ARG A 191 2.28 2.91 -18.72
C ARG A 191 3.67 2.50 -19.24
N PRO A 192 4.23 1.38 -18.77
CA PRO A 192 5.41 0.76 -19.35
C PRO A 192 5.06 0.14 -20.70
N THR A 193 6.03 -0.52 -21.33
CA THR A 193 5.85 -1.21 -22.63
C THR A 193 6.26 -2.68 -22.54
N GLY A 194 5.94 -3.45 -23.59
CA GLY A 194 6.37 -4.85 -23.73
C GLY A 194 5.93 -5.74 -22.57
N ASP A 195 6.80 -6.66 -22.16
CA ASP A 195 6.51 -7.65 -21.12
C ASP A 195 6.19 -7.02 -19.75
N VAL A 196 6.77 -5.85 -19.46
CA VAL A 196 6.48 -5.15 -18.20
C VAL A 196 5.05 -4.68 -18.15
N LEU A 197 4.50 -4.15 -19.25
CA LEU A 197 3.09 -3.79 -19.35
C LEU A 197 2.20 -5.01 -19.17
N GLN A 198 2.54 -6.11 -19.84
CA GLN A 198 1.79 -7.36 -19.75
C GLN A 198 1.75 -7.87 -18.30
N HIS A 199 2.88 -7.87 -17.60
CA HIS A 199 2.92 -8.26 -16.18
C HIS A 199 2.08 -7.36 -15.28
N GLU A 200 2.01 -6.04 -15.56
CA GLU A 200 1.14 -5.14 -14.80
C GLU A 200 -0.34 -5.42 -15.06
N ILE A 201 -0.70 -5.77 -16.30
CA ILE A 201 -2.08 -6.17 -16.67
C ILE A 201 -2.45 -7.49 -15.99
N GLU A 202 -1.58 -8.50 -15.99
CA GLU A 202 -1.79 -9.79 -15.31
C GLU A 202 -2.10 -9.60 -13.81
N VAL A 203 -1.50 -8.57 -13.17
CA VAL A 203 -1.86 -8.23 -11.78
C VAL A 203 -3.30 -7.77 -11.68
N LEU A 204 -3.80 -6.91 -12.58
CA LEU A 204 -5.20 -6.49 -12.58
C LEU A 204 -6.14 -7.67 -12.83
N GLU A 205 -5.83 -8.50 -13.80
CA GLU A 205 -6.61 -9.69 -14.15
C GLU A 205 -6.69 -10.68 -12.98
N SER A 206 -5.63 -10.82 -12.19
CA SER A 206 -5.63 -11.64 -10.98
C SER A 206 -6.58 -11.15 -9.88
N PHE A 207 -7.06 -9.91 -9.97
CA PHE A 207 -8.09 -9.32 -9.14
C PHE A 207 -9.44 -9.19 -9.87
N GLU A 208 -9.58 -9.82 -11.04
CA GLU A 208 -10.78 -9.74 -11.91
C GLU A 208 -11.09 -8.30 -12.34
N LEU A 209 -10.05 -7.47 -12.53
CA LEU A 209 -10.14 -6.05 -12.90
C LEU A 209 -9.65 -5.83 -14.33
N ASP A 210 -10.24 -4.85 -15.01
CA ASP A 210 -10.02 -4.55 -16.43
C ASP A 210 -9.81 -3.04 -16.72
N GLU A 211 -9.76 -2.68 -17.97
CA GLU A 211 -9.67 -1.28 -18.43
C GLU A 211 -10.89 -0.43 -18.02
N LEU A 212 -12.07 -1.04 -17.86
CA LEU A 212 -13.26 -0.30 -17.39
C LEU A 212 -13.08 0.12 -15.93
N PHE A 213 -12.53 -0.78 -15.10
CA PHE A 213 -12.14 -0.45 -13.73
C PHE A 213 -11.16 0.73 -13.68
N ILE A 214 -10.12 0.73 -14.52
CA ILE A 214 -9.13 1.82 -14.58
C ILE A 214 -9.80 3.16 -14.93
N LYS A 215 -10.77 3.15 -15.85
CA LYS A 215 -11.55 4.35 -16.20
C LYS A 215 -12.38 4.85 -15.03
N LYS A 216 -13.02 3.95 -14.27
CA LYS A 216 -13.79 4.29 -13.06
C LYS A 216 -12.90 4.89 -11.96
N MET A 217 -11.68 4.38 -11.78
CA MET A 217 -10.71 4.91 -10.81
C MET A 217 -10.47 6.42 -10.96
N ARG A 218 -10.50 6.96 -12.18
CA ARG A 218 -10.32 8.40 -12.46
C ARG A 218 -11.31 9.31 -11.73
N LEU A 219 -12.49 8.80 -11.40
CA LEU A 219 -13.51 9.58 -10.68
C LEU A 219 -13.15 9.81 -9.21
N HIS A 220 -12.21 9.06 -8.69
CA HIS A 220 -11.85 9.04 -7.26
C HIS A 220 -10.43 9.51 -6.98
N VAL A 221 -9.46 9.09 -7.82
CA VAL A 221 -8.03 9.34 -7.61
C VAL A 221 -7.31 9.56 -8.93
N GLU A 222 -6.18 10.26 -8.86
CA GLU A 222 -5.23 10.33 -9.97
C GLU A 222 -4.30 9.14 -9.96
N GLY A 223 -3.88 8.71 -11.17
CA GLY A 223 -2.87 7.69 -11.34
C GLY A 223 -1.46 8.28 -11.30
N THR A 224 -0.54 7.50 -10.77
CA THR A 224 0.88 7.86 -10.74
C THR A 224 1.73 6.59 -10.79
N ARG A 225 3.04 6.78 -10.81
CA ARG A 225 4.00 5.69 -10.60
C ARG A 225 4.54 5.77 -9.17
N ARG A 226 4.94 4.64 -8.62
CA ARG A 226 5.59 4.53 -7.32
C ARG A 226 6.85 3.66 -7.49
N PRO A 227 8.02 4.06 -6.96
CA PRO A 227 9.22 3.23 -7.07
C PRO A 227 9.01 1.90 -6.34
N LEU A 228 9.48 0.80 -6.94
CA LEU A 228 9.40 -0.55 -6.35
C LEU A 228 10.37 -0.69 -5.19
N ARG A 229 11.45 0.11 -5.16
CA ARG A 229 12.38 0.17 -4.03
C ARG A 229 12.76 1.61 -3.70
N VAL A 230 13.18 1.83 -2.47
CA VAL A 230 13.64 3.13 -1.98
C VAL A 230 14.96 2.98 -1.23
N PRO A 231 15.80 4.03 -1.20
CA PRO A 231 17.00 4.00 -0.39
C PRO A 231 16.67 3.98 1.11
N VAL A 232 17.51 3.31 1.90
CA VAL A 232 17.55 3.40 3.36
C VAL A 232 18.79 4.18 3.72
N MET A 233 18.60 5.41 4.20
CA MET A 233 19.69 6.36 4.44
C MET A 233 19.99 6.49 5.92
N ASN A 234 21.20 6.96 6.24
CA ASN A 234 21.64 7.32 7.59
C ASN A 234 21.31 6.26 8.65
N SER A 235 21.52 4.99 8.26
CA SER A 235 21.16 3.84 9.11
C SER A 235 22.21 3.59 10.19
N ALA A 236 21.77 3.44 11.44
CA ALA A 236 22.59 3.11 12.58
C ALA A 236 21.87 2.14 13.52
N ILE A 237 22.65 1.39 14.29
CA ILE A 237 22.15 0.53 15.37
C ILE A 237 22.90 0.91 16.64
N THR A 238 22.16 1.04 17.71
CA THR A 238 22.66 1.16 19.07
C THR A 238 21.93 0.19 19.97
N ASP A 239 22.59 -0.34 20.97
CA ASP A 239 21.99 -1.13 22.05
C ASP A 239 21.98 -0.31 23.34
N GLY A 240 21.07 -0.68 24.24
CA GLY A 240 20.89 0.02 25.50
C GLY A 240 20.11 -0.81 26.50
N ILE A 241 19.96 -0.25 27.70
CA ILE A 241 19.16 -0.81 28.78
C ILE A 241 18.23 0.29 29.29
N ASP A 242 16.95 -0.01 29.46
CA ASP A 242 15.96 0.86 30.08
C ASP A 242 15.15 0.09 31.13
N ASP A 243 14.09 0.72 31.68
CA ASP A 243 13.22 0.11 32.71
C ASP A 243 12.49 -1.17 32.23
N HIS A 244 12.46 -1.43 30.94
CA HIS A 244 11.85 -2.63 30.33
C HIS A 244 12.89 -3.70 29.96
N GLY A 245 14.19 -3.44 30.21
CA GLY A 245 15.30 -4.35 29.94
C GLY A 245 16.21 -3.92 28.82
N GLN A 246 16.97 -4.88 28.27
CA GLN A 246 17.86 -4.63 27.14
C GLN A 246 17.06 -4.39 25.86
N PHE A 247 17.48 -3.42 25.04
CA PHE A 247 16.85 -3.11 23.76
C PHE A 247 17.88 -2.85 22.67
N VAL A 248 17.45 -3.00 21.42
CA VAL A 248 18.17 -2.54 20.24
C VAL A 248 17.39 -1.37 19.64
N GLU A 249 18.07 -0.25 19.42
CA GLU A 249 17.52 0.90 18.71
C GLU A 249 18.08 0.93 17.29
N VAL A 250 17.17 1.01 16.32
CA VAL A 250 17.51 1.11 14.90
C VAL A 250 17.09 2.50 14.41
N GLN A 251 18.05 3.26 13.90
CA GLN A 251 17.84 4.58 13.29
C GLN A 251 18.00 4.47 11.78
N PHE A 252 17.15 5.13 11.02
CA PHE A 252 17.24 5.22 9.56
C PHE A 252 16.35 6.34 9.02
N GLU A 253 16.63 6.78 7.80
CA GLU A 253 15.82 7.72 7.07
C GLU A 253 15.25 7.06 5.80
N LEU A 254 14.00 7.40 5.48
CA LEU A 254 13.30 6.93 4.28
C LEU A 254 12.71 8.12 3.51
N PRO A 255 12.61 8.04 2.19
CA PRO A 255 11.86 9.01 1.40
C PRO A 255 10.40 9.11 1.86
N ALA A 256 9.82 10.30 1.72
CA ALA A 256 8.41 10.54 2.04
C ALA A 256 7.48 9.54 1.31
N GLY A 257 6.47 9.03 2.01
CA GLY A 257 5.54 8.02 1.50
C GLY A 257 6.01 6.57 1.63
N SER A 258 7.20 6.32 2.21
CA SER A 258 7.67 4.98 2.58
C SER A 258 7.22 4.62 4.00
N TYR A 259 7.24 3.34 4.34
CA TYR A 259 6.70 2.83 5.60
C TYR A 259 7.83 2.24 6.46
N ALA A 260 8.08 2.84 7.61
CA ALA A 260 9.09 2.36 8.58
C ALA A 260 8.76 0.93 9.07
N THR A 261 7.48 0.59 9.18
CA THR A 261 7.05 -0.77 9.54
C THR A 261 7.59 -1.83 8.59
N VAL A 262 7.73 -1.53 7.31
CA VAL A 262 8.31 -2.46 6.32
C VAL A 262 9.79 -2.70 6.58
N VAL A 263 10.55 -1.70 7.07
CA VAL A 263 11.94 -1.91 7.51
C VAL A 263 11.98 -2.88 8.68
N ILE A 264 11.15 -2.64 9.68
CA ILE A 264 11.10 -3.49 10.89
C ILE A 264 10.70 -4.93 10.53
N GLU A 265 9.68 -5.12 9.69
CA GLU A 265 9.29 -6.45 9.17
C GLU A 265 10.47 -7.17 8.51
N LYS A 266 11.25 -6.46 7.69
CA LYS A 266 12.42 -7.02 7.02
C LYS A 266 13.59 -7.30 7.95
N LEU A 267 13.80 -6.47 8.97
CA LEU A 267 14.84 -6.67 9.97
C LEU A 267 14.53 -7.84 10.90
N LEU A 268 13.27 -7.98 11.33
CA LEU A 268 12.85 -9.03 12.27
C LEU A 268 12.39 -10.32 11.59
N ASN A 269 12.26 -10.32 10.27
CA ASN A 269 11.69 -11.40 9.47
C ASN A 269 10.27 -11.82 9.94
N VAL A 270 9.48 -10.84 10.37
CA VAL A 270 8.09 -11.02 10.81
C VAL A 270 7.14 -10.24 9.91
N CYS A 271 5.86 -10.63 9.87
CA CYS A 271 4.76 -9.84 9.32
C CYS A 271 4.06 -9.11 10.47
N LEU A 272 4.11 -7.77 10.45
CA LEU A 272 3.40 -6.91 11.42
C LEU A 272 1.95 -6.63 10.99
#